data_6924ae53b7fb435e321c5f9c0b7a65fe
#
_entry.id   6924ae53b7fb435e321c5f9c0b7a65fe
#
_cell.length_a   1.000
_cell.length_b   1.000
_cell.length_c   1.000
_cell.angle_alpha   90.00
_cell.angle_beta   90.00
_cell.angle_gamma   90.00
#
_symmetry.space_group_name_H-M   'P 1'
#
loop_
_entity.id
_entity.type
_entity.pdbx_description
1 polymer ?
#
loop_
_entity_poly.entity_id
_entity_poly.type
_entity_poly.pdbx_seq_one_letter_code
_entity_poly.pdbx_strand_id
1 'polypeptide(L)'
;MTIPTSKRLGGFAFAAAIAFSACSSGSGSSPAASTAGGAAPTTAGSTAPSQAALSGAIEIDGSSTVYPITVAVSEEFQKVNTGVNVTAKFAGTGGGFKRFCNGETDINDASRPIKKDDAAEGAACAAKGIEYVELQVAIDGLTVVVNPANTFATCLTKDELKKIYGPDSPKDLKWSDVRAGFPAETVKRFMPGADSGTFDYFTEVINGKVDSATQNATQSEDDNILVTGVEGDANAISFFGYAYYVENKDKLKALEVDGGTGCVGPSEATINDGSYKPLSRPLFIYPDVKKAKAKPELKAYVDYYLANTNALSAEVGYVALPDELLKKSTDAWAAAAGG
;
A
#
# COMPACT_ATOMS: atom_id res chain seq x y z
N MET A 1 50.87 10.81 5.27
CA MET A 1 51.70 9.99 6.16
C MET A 1 50.91 8.72 6.47
N THR A 2 51.34 7.66 5.84
CA THR A 2 51.21 6.21 6.10
C THR A 2 49.91 5.61 6.67
N ILE A 3 49.25 4.82 5.79
CA ILE A 3 48.32 3.71 6.07
C ILE A 3 49.10 2.54 6.74
N PRO A 4 48.49 1.69 7.56
CA PRO A 4 48.68 0.28 7.26
C PRO A 4 47.40 -0.54 7.13
N THR A 5 47.39 -1.33 6.06
CA THR A 5 46.61 -2.53 5.79
C THR A 5 46.91 -3.67 6.76
N SER A 6 45.88 -4.44 7.15
CA SER A 6 46.09 -5.88 7.40
C SER A 6 44.83 -6.71 7.07
N LYS A 7 45.09 -7.68 6.21
CA LYS A 7 44.26 -8.81 5.77
C LYS A 7 43.95 -9.77 6.92
N ARG A 8 42.82 -10.46 6.87
CA ARG A 8 42.81 -11.94 6.95
C ARG A 8 41.49 -12.54 6.41
N LEU A 9 41.71 -13.43 5.46
CA LEU A 9 40.78 -14.42 4.90
C LEU A 9 40.32 -15.42 5.97
N GLY A 10 39.12 -15.95 5.79
CA GLY A 10 38.65 -17.16 6.41
C GLY A 10 37.46 -17.72 5.61
N GLY A 11 37.78 -18.51 4.56
CA GLY A 11 36.80 -19.26 3.79
C GLY A 11 36.42 -20.55 4.51
N PHE A 12 35.14 -20.89 4.49
CA PHE A 12 34.68 -22.24 4.75
C PHE A 12 33.91 -22.75 3.52
N ALA A 13 34.53 -23.69 2.84
CA ALA A 13 33.93 -24.51 1.81
C ALA A 13 33.24 -25.69 2.48
N PHE A 14 31.94 -25.88 2.22
CA PHE A 14 31.25 -27.14 2.51
C PHE A 14 30.96 -27.84 1.17
N ALA A 15 31.65 -28.94 0.93
CA ALA A 15 31.39 -29.87 -0.13
C ALA A 15 30.32 -30.88 0.33
N ALA A 16 29.21 -30.95 -0.37
CA ALA A 16 28.22 -32.02 -0.22
C ALA A 16 28.38 -33.02 -1.38
N ALA A 17 28.72 -34.23 -1.05
CA ALA A 17 28.86 -35.35 -1.98
C ALA A 17 27.52 -35.95 -2.33
N ILE A 18 27.23 -36.08 -3.63
CA ILE A 18 26.08 -36.78 -4.16
C ILE A 18 26.50 -38.23 -4.40
N ALA A 19 25.85 -39.18 -3.75
CA ALA A 19 26.02 -40.60 -4.01
C ALA A 19 24.92 -41.06 -4.99
N PHE A 20 25.35 -41.48 -6.18
CA PHE A 20 24.58 -42.27 -7.13
C PHE A 20 24.53 -43.73 -6.69
N SER A 21 23.37 -44.33 -6.62
CA SER A 21 23.19 -45.76 -6.54
C SER A 21 22.42 -46.25 -7.77
N ALA A 22 23.13 -46.88 -8.65
CA ALA A 22 22.59 -47.70 -9.72
C ALA A 22 22.82 -49.17 -9.38
N CYS A 23 21.84 -50.03 -9.59
CA CYS A 23 21.92 -51.50 -9.82
C CYS A 23 20.49 -51.97 -10.03
N SER A 24 20.14 -52.85 -10.90
CA SER A 24 20.77 -53.80 -11.84
C SER A 24 19.65 -54.71 -12.27
N SER A 25 19.64 -55.03 -13.53
CA SER A 25 18.92 -56.01 -14.31
C SER A 25 18.65 -57.37 -13.64
N GLY A 26 17.46 -57.95 -13.90
CA GLY A 26 17.15 -59.34 -13.68
C GLY A 26 16.10 -59.84 -14.69
N SER A 27 16.56 -60.59 -15.67
CA SER A 27 15.75 -61.28 -16.70
C SER A 27 15.06 -62.52 -16.14
N GLY A 28 13.82 -62.83 -16.61
CA GLY A 28 13.16 -64.09 -16.28
C GLY A 28 11.87 -64.29 -17.08
N SER A 29 11.98 -65.04 -18.09
CA SER A 29 11.09 -65.84 -18.97
C SER A 29 9.60 -65.94 -18.66
N SER A 30 8.82 -65.79 -19.75
CA SER A 30 7.43 -66.27 -19.92
C SER A 30 7.31 -67.80 -19.81
N PRO A 31 6.05 -68.37 -19.60
CA PRO A 31 5.22 -68.63 -20.74
C PRO A 31 3.73 -68.37 -20.59
N ALA A 32 3.06 -68.46 -21.73
CA ALA A 32 1.69 -68.15 -22.08
C ALA A 32 0.59 -69.06 -21.41
N ALA A 33 -0.61 -68.52 -21.28
CA ALA A 33 -1.80 -69.04 -21.95
C ALA A 33 -3.11 -68.36 -21.44
N SER A 34 -3.90 -67.93 -22.41
CA SER A 34 -5.35 -68.08 -22.63
C SER A 34 -6.40 -67.33 -21.83
N THR A 35 -7.04 -66.42 -22.55
CA THR A 35 -8.49 -66.16 -22.71
C THR A 35 -9.37 -65.97 -21.48
N ALA A 36 -9.91 -64.78 -21.37
CA ALA A 36 -11.37 -64.56 -21.27
C ALA A 36 -11.66 -63.05 -21.37
N GLY A 37 -12.62 -62.69 -22.23
CA GLY A 37 -13.03 -61.29 -22.44
C GLY A 37 -13.74 -60.72 -21.23
N GLY A 38 -13.33 -59.48 -20.89
CA GLY A 38 -14.00 -58.58 -19.93
C GLY A 38 -13.92 -57.17 -20.49
N ALA A 39 -15.07 -56.65 -20.94
CA ALA A 39 -15.21 -55.28 -21.37
C ALA A 39 -14.81 -54.35 -20.21
N ALA A 40 -13.72 -53.61 -20.37
CA ALA A 40 -13.38 -52.53 -19.47
C ALA A 40 -14.38 -51.38 -19.67
N PRO A 41 -14.92 -50.80 -18.57
CA PRO A 41 -15.66 -49.57 -18.69
C PRO A 41 -14.69 -48.46 -19.08
N THR A 42 -14.89 -47.86 -20.25
CA THR A 42 -14.27 -46.59 -20.64
C THR A 42 -14.72 -45.56 -19.66
N THR A 43 -13.88 -45.22 -18.68
CA THR A 43 -13.98 -44.00 -17.92
C THR A 43 -13.76 -42.87 -18.89
N ALA A 44 -14.86 -42.26 -19.35
CA ALA A 44 -14.80 -40.94 -19.99
C ALA A 44 -14.17 -39.98 -18.99
N GLY A 45 -12.89 -39.67 -19.18
CA GLY A 45 -12.23 -38.64 -18.49
C GLY A 45 -12.98 -37.32 -18.77
N SER A 46 -13.70 -36.85 -17.77
CA SER A 46 -14.24 -35.48 -17.77
C SER A 46 -13.03 -34.54 -17.82
N THR A 47 -12.64 -34.15 -19.02
CA THR A 47 -11.75 -33.01 -19.19
C THR A 47 -12.55 -31.77 -18.77
N ALA A 48 -12.36 -31.32 -17.51
CA ALA A 48 -12.75 -30.00 -17.15
C ALA A 48 -12.13 -29.03 -18.20
N PRO A 49 -12.89 -28.06 -18.73
CA PRO A 49 -12.33 -27.12 -19.68
C PRO A 49 -11.12 -26.45 -19.03
N SER A 50 -9.94 -26.66 -19.60
CA SER A 50 -8.73 -25.92 -19.23
C SER A 50 -9.04 -24.46 -19.51
N GLN A 51 -9.23 -23.67 -18.47
CA GLN A 51 -9.38 -22.24 -18.61
C GLN A 51 -8.13 -21.74 -19.34
N ALA A 52 -8.30 -21.06 -20.46
CA ALA A 52 -7.17 -20.54 -21.23
C ALA A 52 -6.31 -19.68 -20.31
N ALA A 53 -5.00 -19.91 -20.30
CA ALA A 53 -4.09 -19.13 -19.47
C ALA A 53 -4.20 -17.64 -19.85
N LEU A 54 -4.38 -16.80 -18.84
CA LEU A 54 -4.44 -15.35 -19.04
C LEU A 54 -3.10 -14.84 -19.56
N SER A 55 -3.15 -13.91 -20.51
CA SER A 55 -1.98 -13.22 -21.04
C SER A 55 -2.33 -11.83 -21.48
N GLY A 56 -1.38 -10.89 -21.39
CA GLY A 56 -1.58 -9.51 -21.80
C GLY A 56 -0.83 -8.53 -20.93
N ALA A 57 -1.15 -7.25 -21.08
CA ALA A 57 -0.54 -6.16 -20.32
C ALA A 57 -1.60 -5.29 -19.66
N ILE A 58 -1.33 -4.88 -18.42
CA ILE A 58 -2.17 -3.97 -17.64
C ILE A 58 -1.30 -2.78 -17.23
N GLU A 59 -1.74 -1.57 -17.59
CA GLU A 59 -1.07 -0.32 -17.27
C GLU A 59 -1.83 0.42 -16.18
N ILE A 60 -1.16 0.73 -15.08
CA ILE A 60 -1.72 1.41 -13.90
C ILE A 60 -0.88 2.65 -13.61
N ASP A 61 -1.53 3.76 -13.28
CA ASP A 61 -0.85 4.97 -12.81
C ASP A 61 -1.74 5.72 -11.81
N GLY A 62 -1.19 6.64 -11.05
CA GLY A 62 -1.99 7.48 -10.15
C GLY A 62 -1.32 7.81 -8.84
N SER A 63 -2.03 7.57 -7.75
CA SER A 63 -1.60 7.95 -6.41
C SER A 63 -0.36 7.19 -5.93
N SER A 64 0.67 7.91 -5.47
CA SER A 64 1.82 7.35 -4.77
C SER A 64 1.41 6.59 -3.50
N THR A 65 0.35 7.04 -2.83
CA THR A 65 -0.20 6.37 -1.62
C THR A 65 -0.83 5.02 -1.92
N VAL A 66 -1.54 4.86 -3.05
CA VAL A 66 -2.16 3.58 -3.44
C VAL A 66 -1.13 2.63 -4.06
N TYR A 67 -0.09 3.19 -4.66
CA TYR A 67 0.95 2.46 -5.39
C TYR A 67 1.52 1.24 -4.62
N PRO A 68 1.87 1.30 -3.30
CA PRO A 68 2.36 0.13 -2.58
C PRO A 68 1.36 -1.03 -2.54
N ILE A 69 0.05 -0.73 -2.40
CA ILE A 69 -1.00 -1.77 -2.43
C ILE A 69 -1.08 -2.38 -3.83
N THR A 70 -1.09 -1.54 -4.86
CA THR A 70 -1.14 -1.96 -6.26
C THR A 70 0.07 -2.82 -6.63
N VAL A 71 1.27 -2.50 -6.14
CA VAL A 71 2.47 -3.33 -6.34
C VAL A 71 2.32 -4.68 -5.66
N ALA A 72 1.93 -4.72 -4.38
CA ALA A 72 1.73 -5.98 -3.65
C ALA A 72 0.71 -6.90 -4.35
N VAL A 73 -0.43 -6.32 -4.77
CA VAL A 73 -1.45 -7.07 -5.54
C VAL A 73 -0.90 -7.57 -6.87
N SER A 74 -0.13 -6.73 -7.59
CA SER A 74 0.44 -7.07 -8.90
C SER A 74 1.44 -8.21 -8.80
N GLU A 75 2.31 -8.19 -7.79
CA GLU A 75 3.29 -9.23 -7.55
C GLU A 75 2.63 -10.57 -7.25
N GLU A 76 1.63 -10.59 -6.36
CA GLU A 76 0.90 -11.81 -6.02
C GLU A 76 0.06 -12.33 -7.20
N PHE A 77 -0.60 -11.43 -7.95
CA PHE A 77 -1.36 -11.81 -9.14
C PHE A 77 -0.49 -12.43 -10.22
N GLN A 78 0.68 -11.86 -10.49
CA GLN A 78 1.60 -12.36 -11.52
C GLN A 78 2.24 -13.72 -11.16
N LYS A 79 2.35 -14.08 -9.88
CA LYS A 79 2.83 -15.41 -9.45
C LYS A 79 1.90 -16.53 -9.96
N VAL A 80 0.60 -16.26 -10.03
CA VAL A 80 -0.40 -17.25 -10.49
C VAL A 80 -0.86 -17.04 -11.93
N ASN A 81 -0.57 -15.88 -12.51
CA ASN A 81 -0.90 -15.50 -13.89
C ASN A 81 0.35 -15.06 -14.66
N THR A 82 1.29 -15.96 -14.84
CA THR A 82 2.64 -15.67 -15.38
C THR A 82 2.67 -15.14 -16.82
N GLY A 83 1.56 -15.22 -17.55
CA GLY A 83 1.41 -14.65 -18.90
C GLY A 83 0.95 -13.19 -18.89
N VAL A 84 0.61 -12.62 -17.73
CA VAL A 84 0.16 -11.23 -17.61
C VAL A 84 1.30 -10.37 -17.08
N ASN A 85 1.51 -9.23 -17.73
CA ASN A 85 2.47 -8.21 -17.28
C ASN A 85 1.69 -7.02 -16.71
N VAL A 86 1.85 -6.71 -15.44
CA VAL A 86 1.28 -5.53 -14.79
C VAL A 86 2.36 -4.49 -14.58
N THR A 87 2.13 -3.30 -15.11
CA THR A 87 3.02 -2.14 -14.93
C THR A 87 2.31 -1.11 -14.07
N ALA A 88 2.78 -0.90 -12.86
CA ALA A 88 2.30 0.15 -11.96
C ALA A 88 3.29 1.31 -11.92
N LYS A 89 2.76 2.55 -11.96
CA LYS A 89 3.50 3.80 -11.84
C LYS A 89 2.75 4.75 -10.92
N PHE A 90 3.39 5.85 -10.56
CA PHE A 90 2.74 6.92 -9.79
C PHE A 90 3.12 8.29 -10.35
N ALA A 91 2.09 9.07 -10.69
CA ALA A 91 2.20 10.47 -11.14
C ALA A 91 1.33 11.40 -10.27
N GLY A 92 0.94 10.90 -9.08
CA GLY A 92 -0.06 11.50 -8.21
C GLY A 92 -1.49 11.31 -8.72
N THR A 93 -2.49 11.39 -7.83
CA THR A 93 -3.91 11.15 -8.17
C THR A 93 -4.39 11.96 -9.38
N GLY A 94 -4.08 13.25 -9.43
CA GLY A 94 -4.53 14.11 -10.55
C GLY A 94 -3.76 13.84 -11.86
N GLY A 95 -2.47 13.54 -11.77
CA GLY A 95 -1.64 13.15 -12.92
C GLY A 95 -2.14 11.83 -13.53
N GLY A 96 -2.45 10.85 -12.67
CA GLY A 96 -3.03 9.58 -13.09
C GLY A 96 -4.39 9.75 -13.78
N PHE A 97 -5.33 10.52 -13.20
CA PHE A 97 -6.62 10.77 -13.85
C PHE A 97 -6.47 11.42 -15.22
N LYS A 98 -5.53 12.33 -15.38
CA LYS A 98 -5.27 12.94 -16.68
C LYS A 98 -4.86 11.90 -17.74
N ARG A 99 -3.97 10.96 -17.39
CA ARG A 99 -3.57 9.87 -18.28
C ARG A 99 -4.70 8.86 -18.50
N PHE A 100 -5.37 8.47 -17.43
CA PHE A 100 -6.51 7.55 -17.47
C PHE A 100 -7.64 8.06 -18.34
N CYS A 101 -8.07 9.31 -18.15
CA CYS A 101 -9.13 9.92 -18.96
C CYS A 101 -8.70 10.21 -20.41
N ASN A 102 -7.39 10.13 -20.72
CA ASN A 102 -6.88 10.09 -22.10
C ASN A 102 -6.87 8.68 -22.70
N GLY A 103 -7.20 7.63 -21.92
CA GLY A 103 -7.18 6.24 -22.37
C GLY A 103 -5.80 5.57 -22.34
N GLU A 104 -4.80 6.21 -21.71
CA GLU A 104 -3.41 5.74 -21.70
C GLU A 104 -3.18 4.60 -20.69
N THR A 105 -3.99 4.52 -19.62
CA THR A 105 -3.91 3.47 -18.61
C THR A 105 -5.20 2.65 -18.53
N ASP A 106 -5.13 1.49 -17.92
CA ASP A 106 -6.28 0.59 -17.72
C ASP A 106 -6.95 0.83 -16.36
N ILE A 107 -6.15 1.24 -15.36
CA ILE A 107 -6.59 1.59 -14.02
C ILE A 107 -5.93 2.90 -13.61
N ASN A 108 -6.66 3.72 -12.84
CA ASN A 108 -6.10 4.83 -12.10
C ASN A 108 -6.18 4.58 -10.60
N ASP A 109 -5.07 4.77 -9.89
CA ASP A 109 -4.99 4.78 -8.44
C ASP A 109 -5.30 6.18 -7.90
N ALA A 110 -6.10 6.29 -6.84
CA ALA A 110 -6.50 7.59 -6.30
C ALA A 110 -6.61 7.60 -4.78
N SER A 111 -6.08 8.64 -4.14
CA SER A 111 -6.18 8.89 -2.69
C SER A 111 -7.27 9.91 -2.32
N ARG A 112 -8.19 10.14 -3.23
CA ARG A 112 -9.45 10.89 -3.08
C ARG A 112 -10.41 10.52 -4.20
N PRO A 113 -11.71 10.79 -4.04
CA PRO A 113 -12.67 10.64 -5.14
C PRO A 113 -12.29 11.49 -6.37
N ILE A 114 -12.68 11.00 -7.55
CA ILE A 114 -12.55 11.76 -8.80
C ILE A 114 -13.39 13.05 -8.73
N LYS A 115 -12.82 14.13 -9.23
CA LYS A 115 -13.56 15.40 -9.40
C LYS A 115 -14.40 15.33 -10.65
N LYS A 116 -15.68 15.04 -10.52
CA LYS A 116 -16.60 14.73 -11.65
C LYS A 116 -16.67 15.82 -12.70
N ASP A 117 -16.68 17.08 -12.26
CA ASP A 117 -16.85 18.25 -13.14
C ASP A 117 -15.51 18.90 -13.57
N ASP A 118 -14.39 18.34 -13.11
CA ASP A 118 -13.06 18.86 -13.46
C ASP A 118 -12.69 18.50 -14.89
N ALA A 119 -12.22 19.50 -15.64
CA ALA A 119 -11.85 19.38 -17.06
C ALA A 119 -10.65 18.43 -17.32
N ALA A 120 -9.86 18.13 -16.31
CA ALA A 120 -8.74 17.18 -16.39
C ALA A 120 -9.06 15.80 -15.81
N GLU A 121 -10.24 15.61 -15.19
CA GLU A 121 -10.66 14.37 -14.54
C GLU A 121 -12.02 13.89 -15.10
N GLY A 122 -13.10 13.95 -14.31
CA GLY A 122 -14.38 13.35 -14.68
C GLY A 122 -14.98 13.87 -15.97
N ALA A 123 -14.93 15.19 -16.22
CA ALA A 123 -15.41 15.77 -17.47
C ALA A 123 -14.55 15.35 -18.68
N ALA A 124 -13.22 15.19 -18.48
CA ALA A 124 -12.32 14.68 -19.52
C ALA A 124 -12.62 13.21 -19.86
N CYS A 125 -12.83 12.36 -18.82
CA CYS A 125 -13.22 10.97 -19.00
C CYS A 125 -14.53 10.87 -19.82
N ALA A 126 -15.55 11.64 -19.45
CA ALA A 126 -16.83 11.66 -20.16
C ALA A 126 -16.69 12.08 -21.62
N ALA A 127 -15.88 13.14 -21.89
CA ALA A 127 -15.63 13.64 -23.26
C ALA A 127 -14.91 12.60 -24.14
N LYS A 128 -14.12 11.71 -23.55
CA LYS A 128 -13.41 10.61 -24.24
C LYS A 128 -14.20 9.30 -24.24
N GLY A 129 -15.36 9.26 -23.60
CA GLY A 129 -16.18 8.06 -23.48
C GLY A 129 -15.54 6.96 -22.62
N ILE A 130 -14.64 7.32 -21.70
CA ILE A 130 -14.07 6.40 -20.70
C ILE A 130 -15.14 6.12 -19.66
N GLU A 131 -15.48 4.85 -19.50
CA GLU A 131 -16.40 4.36 -18.48
C GLU A 131 -15.60 3.71 -17.35
N TYR A 132 -15.76 4.19 -16.14
CA TYR A 132 -15.05 3.69 -14.96
C TYR A 132 -16.01 3.36 -13.83
N VAL A 133 -15.53 2.57 -12.89
CA VAL A 133 -16.18 2.37 -11.59
C VAL A 133 -15.22 2.79 -10.49
N GLU A 134 -15.76 3.47 -9.46
CA GLU A 134 -15.01 3.88 -8.27
C GLU A 134 -15.04 2.73 -7.26
N LEU A 135 -13.89 2.16 -6.96
CA LEU A 135 -13.74 1.04 -6.04
C LEU A 135 -12.85 1.46 -4.89
N GLN A 136 -13.40 1.57 -3.69
CA GLN A 136 -12.60 1.78 -2.49
C GLN A 136 -11.88 0.48 -2.13
N VAL A 137 -10.57 0.55 -1.89
CA VAL A 137 -9.72 -0.63 -1.68
C VAL A 137 -9.02 -0.64 -0.32
N ALA A 138 -8.83 0.52 0.30
CA ALA A 138 -8.23 0.64 1.63
C ALA A 138 -8.59 1.99 2.26
N ILE A 139 -8.13 2.20 3.49
CA ILE A 139 -8.16 3.51 4.15
C ILE A 139 -6.75 3.83 4.63
N ASP A 140 -6.26 5.01 4.27
CA ASP A 140 -5.02 5.55 4.79
C ASP A 140 -5.32 6.26 6.10
N GLY A 141 -4.62 5.89 7.16
CA GLY A 141 -4.70 6.52 8.48
C GLY A 141 -3.29 6.82 8.98
N LEU A 142 -3.01 8.10 9.24
CA LEU A 142 -1.74 8.53 9.80
C LEU A 142 -1.87 8.76 11.30
N THR A 143 -0.85 8.37 12.05
CA THR A 143 -0.80 8.61 13.50
C THR A 143 0.31 9.57 13.82
N VAL A 144 0.00 10.65 14.53
CA VAL A 144 0.99 11.53 15.15
C VAL A 144 1.35 10.94 16.52
N VAL A 145 2.63 10.72 16.75
CA VAL A 145 3.12 10.07 17.97
C VAL A 145 4.17 10.90 18.69
N VAL A 146 4.20 10.76 20.00
CA VAL A 146 5.23 11.32 20.88
C VAL A 146 5.77 10.23 21.82
N ASN A 147 6.88 10.52 22.48
CA ASN A 147 7.38 9.67 23.56
C ASN A 147 6.36 9.55 24.69
N PRO A 148 6.17 8.39 25.32
CA PRO A 148 5.24 8.22 26.46
C PRO A 148 5.50 9.15 27.64
N ALA A 149 6.76 9.60 27.85
CA ALA A 149 7.12 10.58 28.85
C ALA A 149 6.64 12.02 28.54
N ASN A 150 6.20 12.28 27.30
CA ASN A 150 5.55 13.53 26.95
C ASN A 150 4.13 13.57 27.52
N THR A 151 3.96 14.19 28.68
CA THR A 151 2.68 14.27 29.40
C THR A 151 1.86 15.52 29.07
N PHE A 152 2.44 16.51 28.40
CA PHE A 152 1.84 17.82 28.17
C PHE A 152 1.05 17.86 26.84
N ALA A 153 1.52 17.20 25.79
CA ALA A 153 0.80 17.13 24.53
C ALA A 153 -0.14 15.93 24.52
N THR A 154 -1.44 16.18 24.41
CA THR A 154 -2.50 15.16 24.27
C THR A 154 -3.24 15.28 22.95
N CYS A 155 -3.37 16.53 22.46
CA CYS A 155 -4.02 16.84 21.20
C CYS A 155 -3.27 18.01 20.55
N LEU A 156 -3.06 17.94 19.23
CA LEU A 156 -2.52 19.04 18.43
C LEU A 156 -3.51 19.43 17.33
N THR A 157 -3.63 20.73 17.08
CA THR A 157 -4.39 21.24 15.95
C THR A 157 -3.59 21.09 14.65
N LYS A 158 -4.29 21.14 13.51
CA LYS A 158 -3.67 21.20 12.18
C LYS A 158 -2.64 22.32 12.06
N ASP A 159 -2.93 23.51 12.61
CA ASP A 159 -2.02 24.67 12.56
C ASP A 159 -0.77 24.46 13.43
N GLU A 160 -0.88 23.78 14.57
CA GLU A 160 0.25 23.40 15.40
C GLU A 160 1.13 22.34 14.73
N LEU A 161 0.53 21.34 14.09
CA LEU A 161 1.28 20.38 13.27
C LEU A 161 2.01 21.08 12.11
N LYS A 162 1.35 22.05 11.45
CA LYS A 162 1.99 22.87 10.42
C LYS A 162 3.13 23.74 10.98
N LYS A 163 2.99 24.26 12.18
CA LYS A 163 4.07 25.00 12.85
C LYS A 163 5.27 24.11 13.15
N ILE A 164 5.04 22.81 13.47
CA ILE A 164 6.08 21.83 13.74
C ILE A 164 6.78 21.37 12.46
N TYR A 165 6.01 21.01 11.43
CA TYR A 165 6.53 20.33 10.25
C TYR A 165 6.53 21.15 8.96
N GLY A 166 5.94 22.35 8.98
CA GLY A 166 5.90 23.23 7.80
C GLY A 166 7.28 23.68 7.33
N PRO A 167 7.41 24.12 6.07
CA PRO A 167 8.71 24.48 5.48
C PRO A 167 9.42 25.62 6.23
N ASP A 168 8.67 26.51 6.86
CA ASP A 168 9.20 27.66 7.61
C ASP A 168 9.49 27.33 9.08
N SER A 169 9.33 26.07 9.51
CA SER A 169 9.55 25.67 10.91
C SER A 169 11.04 25.81 11.29
N PRO A 170 11.39 26.61 12.31
CA PRO A 170 12.78 26.86 12.66
C PRO A 170 13.45 25.62 13.27
N LYS A 171 14.80 25.57 13.19
CA LYS A 171 15.59 24.47 13.71
C LYS A 171 15.43 24.27 15.22
N ASP A 172 15.37 25.35 15.95
CA ASP A 172 15.32 25.44 17.40
C ASP A 172 13.90 25.67 17.95
N LEU A 173 12.85 25.31 17.16
CA LEU A 173 11.46 25.38 17.59
C LEU A 173 11.28 24.69 18.95
N LYS A 174 10.69 25.40 19.90
CA LYS A 174 10.37 24.89 21.22
C LYS A 174 8.91 24.45 21.30
N TRP A 175 8.60 23.53 22.19
CA TRP A 175 7.20 23.18 22.47
C TRP A 175 6.38 24.39 22.94
N SER A 176 6.98 25.28 23.72
CA SER A 176 6.33 26.56 24.13
C SER A 176 6.02 27.52 22.97
N ASP A 177 6.72 27.37 21.83
CA ASP A 177 6.41 28.14 20.61
C ASP A 177 5.23 27.52 19.86
N VAL A 178 5.02 26.20 20.01
CA VAL A 178 3.86 25.51 19.42
C VAL A 178 2.59 25.93 20.13
N ARG A 179 2.58 25.85 21.48
CA ARG A 179 1.44 26.25 22.33
C ARG A 179 1.92 26.85 23.64
N ALA A 180 1.33 27.99 24.03
CA ALA A 180 1.57 28.57 25.35
C ALA A 180 1.22 27.56 26.46
N GLY A 181 2.11 27.47 27.48
CA GLY A 181 1.97 26.48 28.55
C GLY A 181 2.66 25.14 28.33
N PHE A 182 3.11 24.86 27.11
CA PHE A 182 4.01 23.73 26.86
C PHE A 182 5.43 24.04 27.33
N PRO A 183 6.29 23.06 27.57
CA PRO A 183 7.66 23.24 28.03
C PRO A 183 8.55 24.01 27.05
N ALA A 184 9.64 24.62 27.53
CA ALA A 184 10.57 25.39 26.69
C ALA A 184 11.68 24.57 26.01
N GLU A 185 11.51 23.24 26.02
CA GLU A 185 12.42 22.29 25.37
C GLU A 185 12.24 22.31 23.86
N THR A 186 13.33 22.03 23.13
CA THR A 186 13.33 21.96 21.67
C THR A 186 12.58 20.73 21.17
N VAL A 187 11.69 20.92 20.20
CA VAL A 187 10.98 19.82 19.52
C VAL A 187 11.96 18.98 18.71
N LYS A 188 12.05 17.69 18.97
CA LYS A 188 12.81 16.72 18.17
C LYS A 188 11.90 16.09 17.15
N ARG A 189 12.10 16.41 15.89
CA ARG A 189 11.22 16.02 14.78
C ARG A 189 11.78 14.83 14.03
N PHE A 190 10.95 13.82 13.86
CA PHE A 190 11.17 12.67 12.99
C PHE A 190 10.03 12.63 11.98
N MET A 191 10.28 12.20 10.76
CA MET A 191 9.25 12.07 9.73
C MET A 191 9.68 11.06 8.66
N PRO A 192 8.73 10.44 7.95
CA PRO A 192 9.05 9.59 6.81
C PRO A 192 9.87 10.31 5.75
N GLY A 193 10.55 9.55 4.91
CA GLY A 193 11.34 10.07 3.82
C GLY A 193 10.49 10.56 2.64
N ALA A 194 11.15 11.17 1.67
CA ALA A 194 10.48 11.82 0.53
C ALA A 194 9.82 10.83 -0.45
N ASP A 195 10.20 9.55 -0.42
CA ASP A 195 9.59 8.51 -1.26
C ASP A 195 8.33 7.88 -0.61
N SER A 196 7.98 8.33 0.62
CA SER A 196 6.87 7.80 1.39
C SER A 196 5.53 8.46 1.01
N GLY A 197 4.52 7.65 0.63
CA GLY A 197 3.14 8.12 0.45
C GLY A 197 2.51 8.72 1.72
N THR A 198 3.00 8.33 2.91
CA THR A 198 2.65 8.92 4.21
C THR A 198 3.16 10.36 4.32
N PHE A 199 4.41 10.60 3.88
CA PHE A 199 4.99 11.94 3.81
C PHE A 199 4.21 12.85 2.85
N ASP A 200 3.92 12.36 1.65
CA ASP A 200 3.11 13.08 0.67
C ASP A 200 1.76 13.52 1.26
N TYR A 201 1.07 12.58 1.86
CA TYR A 201 -0.25 12.84 2.43
C TYR A 201 -0.19 13.85 3.57
N PHE A 202 0.71 13.65 4.54
CA PHE A 202 0.85 14.56 5.66
C PHE A 202 1.17 15.98 5.18
N THR A 203 2.13 16.13 4.26
CA THR A 203 2.52 17.44 3.75
C THR A 203 1.42 18.11 2.94
N GLU A 204 0.64 17.34 2.16
CA GLU A 204 -0.52 17.85 1.44
C GLU A 204 -1.58 18.42 2.39
N VAL A 205 -2.01 17.62 3.39
CA VAL A 205 -3.15 17.99 4.23
C VAL A 205 -2.80 18.93 5.36
N ILE A 206 -1.58 18.86 5.90
CA ILE A 206 -1.14 19.72 7.00
C ILE A 206 -0.46 20.99 6.48
N ASN A 207 0.49 20.86 5.56
CA ASN A 207 1.28 21.99 5.08
C ASN A 207 0.64 22.67 3.85
N GLY A 208 -0.31 22.00 3.18
CA GLY A 208 -1.06 22.53 2.04
C GLY A 208 -0.42 22.26 0.68
N LYS A 209 0.70 21.52 0.64
CA LYS A 209 1.40 21.16 -0.58
C LYS A 209 2.23 19.91 -0.35
N VAL A 210 2.13 18.93 -1.28
CA VAL A 210 2.97 17.73 -1.30
C VAL A 210 4.44 18.12 -1.29
N ASP A 211 5.27 17.36 -0.59
CA ASP A 211 6.72 17.52 -0.41
C ASP A 211 7.15 18.82 0.30
N SER A 212 6.20 19.58 0.81
CA SER A 212 6.51 20.85 1.49
C SER A 212 6.65 20.63 2.99
N ALA A 213 7.86 20.41 3.47
CA ALA A 213 8.17 20.21 4.89
C ALA A 213 9.46 20.93 5.32
N THR A 214 9.64 21.06 6.64
CA THR A 214 10.88 21.57 7.22
C THR A 214 12.07 20.67 6.89
N GLN A 215 13.23 21.27 6.64
CA GLN A 215 14.50 20.56 6.50
C GLN A 215 15.14 20.24 7.87
N ASN A 216 14.51 20.64 8.97
CA ASN A 216 15.02 20.51 10.33
C ASN A 216 14.41 19.30 11.07
N ALA A 217 14.21 18.19 10.37
CA ALA A 217 13.74 16.93 10.93
C ALA A 217 14.67 15.78 10.50
N THR A 218 14.74 14.75 11.31
CA THR A 218 15.35 13.48 10.88
C THR A 218 14.36 12.73 10.01
N GLN A 219 14.76 12.42 8.77
CA GLN A 219 13.95 11.67 7.82
C GLN A 219 14.47 10.24 7.67
N SER A 220 13.56 9.29 7.48
CA SER A 220 13.91 7.90 7.16
C SER A 220 12.75 7.25 6.41
N GLU A 221 13.08 6.40 5.42
CA GLU A 221 12.13 5.50 4.76
C GLU A 221 11.83 4.26 5.64
N ASP A 222 12.65 4.02 6.67
CA ASP A 222 12.44 2.94 7.64
C ASP A 222 11.74 3.49 8.88
N ASP A 223 10.47 3.17 9.05
CA ASP A 223 9.64 3.60 10.18
C ASP A 223 10.18 3.11 11.54
N ASN A 224 10.96 2.02 11.59
CA ASN A 224 11.62 1.58 12.82
C ASN A 224 12.65 2.58 13.34
N ILE A 225 13.29 3.32 12.44
CA ILE A 225 14.20 4.42 12.80
C ILE A 225 13.41 5.56 13.43
N LEU A 226 12.23 5.87 12.89
CA LEU A 226 11.33 6.91 13.43
C LEU A 226 10.82 6.51 14.82
N VAL A 227 10.37 5.26 14.99
CA VAL A 227 9.94 4.69 16.29
C VAL A 227 11.06 4.81 17.32
N THR A 228 12.28 4.35 16.98
CA THR A 228 13.46 4.42 17.86
C THR A 228 13.81 5.87 18.22
N GLY A 229 13.70 6.78 17.26
CA GLY A 229 13.94 8.20 17.49
C GLY A 229 12.97 8.81 18.49
N VAL A 230 11.68 8.47 18.39
CA VAL A 230 10.65 8.94 19.32
C VAL A 230 10.80 8.30 20.70
N GLU A 231 11.09 6.99 20.76
CA GLU A 231 11.34 6.29 22.03
C GLU A 231 12.53 6.88 22.79
N GLY A 232 13.56 7.33 22.06
CA GLY A 232 14.83 7.80 22.63
C GLY A 232 14.82 9.24 23.20
N ASP A 233 13.81 10.07 22.93
CA ASP A 233 13.78 11.49 23.39
C ASP A 233 12.36 11.89 23.83
N ALA A 234 12.24 12.35 25.08
CA ALA A 234 10.96 12.80 25.66
C ALA A 234 10.32 13.99 24.91
N ASN A 235 11.10 14.76 24.14
CA ASN A 235 10.64 15.90 23.36
C ASN A 235 10.44 15.55 21.87
N ALA A 236 10.53 14.26 21.53
CA ALA A 236 10.37 13.79 20.17
C ALA A 236 8.90 13.70 19.75
N ILE A 237 8.68 13.95 18.45
CA ILE A 237 7.42 13.79 17.75
C ILE A 237 7.67 13.21 16.36
N SER A 238 6.81 12.31 15.93
CA SER A 238 6.82 11.75 14.57
C SER A 238 5.39 11.53 14.06
N PHE A 239 5.29 11.11 12.81
CA PHE A 239 4.05 10.59 12.23
C PHE A 239 4.38 9.46 11.25
N PHE A 240 3.50 8.47 11.18
CA PHE A 240 3.58 7.32 10.26
C PHE A 240 2.24 6.60 10.18
N GLY A 241 2.15 5.53 9.39
CA GLY A 241 0.93 4.76 9.22
C GLY A 241 0.37 4.20 10.53
N TYR A 242 -0.94 4.17 10.66
CA TYR A 242 -1.64 3.69 11.87
C TYR A 242 -1.28 2.25 12.22
N ALA A 243 -1.11 1.37 11.23
CA ALA A 243 -0.70 -0.02 11.47
C ALA A 243 0.64 -0.10 12.22
N TYR A 244 1.62 0.71 11.82
CA TYR A 244 2.91 0.81 12.48
C TYR A 244 2.81 1.27 13.95
N TYR A 245 1.93 2.25 14.21
CA TYR A 245 1.63 2.66 15.58
C TYR A 245 1.04 1.49 16.40
N VAL A 246 0.10 0.73 15.84
CA VAL A 246 -0.54 -0.40 16.56
C VAL A 246 0.49 -1.45 16.99
N GLU A 247 1.47 -1.74 16.15
CA GLU A 247 2.57 -2.67 16.45
C GLU A 247 3.54 -2.15 17.52
N ASN A 248 3.62 -0.83 17.73
CA ASN A 248 4.57 -0.17 18.63
C ASN A 248 3.88 0.66 19.72
N LYS A 249 2.60 0.43 20.01
CA LYS A 249 1.80 1.21 20.97
C LYS A 249 2.29 1.15 22.43
N ASP A 250 3.10 0.18 22.77
CA ASP A 250 3.75 0.05 24.08
C ASP A 250 4.97 0.97 24.26
N LYS A 251 5.56 1.43 23.13
CA LYS A 251 6.72 2.35 23.10
C LYS A 251 6.34 3.79 22.79
N LEU A 252 5.15 4.02 22.27
CA LEU A 252 4.71 5.29 21.71
C LEU A 252 3.38 5.74 22.32
N LYS A 253 3.19 7.05 22.39
CA LYS A 253 1.91 7.67 22.73
C LYS A 253 1.35 8.35 21.48
N ALA A 254 0.19 7.90 21.01
CA ALA A 254 -0.54 8.61 19.97
C ALA A 254 -1.14 9.92 20.50
N LEU A 255 -1.13 10.95 19.67
CA LEU A 255 -1.82 12.20 19.92
C LEU A 255 -3.18 12.21 19.21
N GLU A 256 -4.17 12.82 19.84
CA GLU A 256 -5.37 13.26 19.15
C GLU A 256 -5.04 14.42 18.20
N VAL A 257 -5.81 14.55 17.14
CA VAL A 257 -5.67 15.64 16.17
C VAL A 257 -6.99 16.39 16.05
N ASP A 258 -6.91 17.71 16.13
CA ASP A 258 -8.03 18.61 15.86
C ASP A 258 -7.93 19.15 14.43
N GLY A 259 -8.76 18.60 13.56
CA GLY A 259 -8.93 19.03 12.17
C GLY A 259 -9.93 20.18 12.00
N GLY A 260 -10.39 20.80 13.09
CA GLY A 260 -11.36 21.88 13.11
C GLY A 260 -12.73 21.51 13.70
N THR A 261 -12.91 20.26 14.18
CA THR A 261 -14.15 19.78 14.80
C THR A 261 -13.96 19.24 16.21
N GLY A 262 -12.78 19.50 16.79
CA GLY A 262 -12.36 18.98 18.09
C GLY A 262 -11.33 17.87 17.96
N CYS A 263 -10.74 17.50 19.08
CA CYS A 263 -9.70 16.47 19.18
C CYS A 263 -10.30 15.07 18.96
N VAL A 264 -9.75 14.34 18.00
CA VAL A 264 -10.11 12.94 17.73
C VAL A 264 -8.83 12.11 17.75
N GLY A 265 -8.86 10.98 18.48
CA GLY A 265 -7.74 10.04 18.53
C GLY A 265 -7.75 9.06 17.36
N PRO A 266 -6.57 8.59 16.90
CA PRO A 266 -6.48 7.54 15.91
C PRO A 266 -6.93 6.21 16.50
N SER A 267 -7.89 5.60 15.86
CA SER A 267 -8.35 4.24 16.13
C SER A 267 -8.90 3.65 14.83
N GLU A 268 -9.00 2.33 14.77
CA GLU A 268 -9.61 1.68 13.61
C GLU A 268 -11.03 2.22 13.34
N ALA A 269 -11.83 2.44 14.40
CA ALA A 269 -13.16 3.00 14.27
C ALA A 269 -13.16 4.42 13.69
N THR A 270 -12.35 5.34 14.25
CA THR A 270 -12.32 6.75 13.84
C THR A 270 -11.64 6.97 12.47
N ILE A 271 -10.75 6.06 12.07
CA ILE A 271 -10.16 6.02 10.74
C ILE A 271 -11.19 5.52 9.73
N ASN A 272 -11.90 4.43 10.04
CA ASN A 272 -12.87 3.81 9.15
C ASN A 272 -14.12 4.66 8.92
N ASP A 273 -14.61 5.36 9.94
CA ASP A 273 -15.77 6.26 9.82
C ASP A 273 -15.41 7.66 9.31
N GLY A 274 -14.09 7.93 9.15
CA GLY A 274 -13.58 9.20 8.66
C GLY A 274 -13.71 10.37 9.65
N SER A 275 -13.93 10.11 10.94
CA SER A 275 -13.97 11.15 11.97
C SER A 275 -12.58 11.64 12.37
N TYR A 276 -11.54 10.81 12.21
CA TYR A 276 -10.14 11.19 12.43
C TYR A 276 -9.60 12.05 11.29
N LYS A 277 -10.05 13.30 11.23
CA LYS A 277 -9.65 14.27 10.18
C LYS A 277 -8.58 15.24 10.68
N PRO A 278 -7.68 15.68 9.78
CA PRO A 278 -7.59 15.36 8.36
C PRO A 278 -6.69 14.15 8.04
N LEU A 279 -6.32 13.33 9.02
CA LEU A 279 -5.31 12.29 8.92
C LEU A 279 -5.88 10.89 8.62
N SER A 280 -7.11 10.82 8.11
CA SER A 280 -7.67 9.61 7.49
C SER A 280 -8.31 9.93 6.14
N ARG A 281 -8.11 9.06 5.15
CA ARG A 281 -8.69 9.20 3.81
C ARG A 281 -8.94 7.84 3.14
N PRO A 282 -10.01 7.72 2.35
CA PRO A 282 -10.25 6.53 1.55
C PRO A 282 -9.29 6.46 0.36
N LEU A 283 -8.88 5.24 0.02
CA LEU A 283 -8.05 4.92 -1.14
C LEU A 283 -8.88 4.16 -2.17
N PHE A 284 -8.68 4.47 -3.43
CA PHE A 284 -9.49 3.96 -4.54
C PHE A 284 -8.65 3.47 -5.70
N ILE A 285 -9.24 2.55 -6.46
CA ILE A 285 -8.84 2.26 -7.84
C ILE A 285 -10.01 2.56 -8.78
N TYR A 286 -9.70 2.98 -9.99
CA TYR A 286 -10.66 3.31 -11.05
C TYR A 286 -10.34 2.48 -12.30
N PRO A 287 -10.85 1.25 -12.43
CA PRO A 287 -10.68 0.48 -13.66
C PRO A 287 -11.60 1.00 -14.78
N ASP A 288 -11.06 0.98 -16.03
CA ASP A 288 -11.84 1.22 -17.24
C ASP A 288 -12.71 0.00 -17.53
N VAL A 289 -14.02 0.18 -17.43
CA VAL A 289 -15.03 -0.88 -17.59
C VAL A 289 -15.04 -1.45 -19.01
N LYS A 290 -14.87 -0.58 -20.04
CA LYS A 290 -14.86 -1.03 -21.43
C LYS A 290 -13.63 -1.87 -21.73
N LYS A 291 -12.48 -1.43 -21.24
CA LYS A 291 -11.24 -2.21 -21.37
C LYS A 291 -11.34 -3.53 -20.62
N ALA A 292 -11.91 -3.55 -19.42
CA ALA A 292 -12.07 -4.78 -18.64
C ALA A 292 -12.98 -5.81 -19.32
N LYS A 293 -14.02 -5.37 -20.03
CA LYS A 293 -14.87 -6.24 -20.86
C LYS A 293 -14.14 -6.80 -22.08
N ALA A 294 -13.15 -6.11 -22.59
CA ALA A 294 -12.36 -6.50 -23.76
C ALA A 294 -11.08 -7.28 -23.40
N LYS A 295 -10.55 -7.11 -22.18
CA LYS A 295 -9.31 -7.69 -21.67
C LYS A 295 -9.63 -8.62 -20.50
N PRO A 296 -9.72 -9.94 -20.70
CA PRO A 296 -9.99 -10.90 -19.60
C PRO A 296 -8.96 -10.80 -18.46
N GLU A 297 -7.70 -10.50 -18.78
CA GLU A 297 -6.63 -10.31 -17.80
C GLU A 297 -6.89 -9.10 -16.89
N LEU A 298 -7.43 -8.01 -17.40
CA LEU A 298 -7.77 -6.84 -16.61
C LEU A 298 -8.93 -7.11 -15.66
N LYS A 299 -9.98 -7.79 -16.17
CA LYS A 299 -11.10 -8.21 -15.32
C LYS A 299 -10.61 -9.10 -14.18
N ALA A 300 -9.84 -10.12 -14.51
CA ALA A 300 -9.29 -11.07 -13.52
C ALA A 300 -8.38 -10.37 -12.51
N TYR A 301 -7.61 -9.36 -12.93
CA TYR A 301 -6.77 -8.56 -12.03
C TYR A 301 -7.60 -7.78 -11.03
N VAL A 302 -8.68 -7.11 -11.46
CA VAL A 302 -9.54 -6.36 -10.53
C VAL A 302 -10.31 -7.29 -9.60
N ASP A 303 -10.78 -8.45 -10.09
CA ASP A 303 -11.38 -9.50 -9.25
C ASP A 303 -10.39 -9.95 -8.16
N TYR A 304 -9.14 -10.21 -8.54
CA TYR A 304 -8.08 -10.59 -7.61
C TYR A 304 -7.73 -9.47 -6.62
N TYR A 305 -7.66 -8.23 -7.11
CA TYR A 305 -7.40 -7.06 -6.27
C TYR A 305 -8.43 -6.97 -5.13
N LEU A 306 -9.72 -6.98 -5.46
CA LEU A 306 -10.81 -6.88 -4.47
C LEU A 306 -10.85 -8.08 -3.51
N ALA A 307 -10.53 -9.27 -4.00
CA ALA A 307 -10.49 -10.48 -3.15
C ALA A 307 -9.36 -10.47 -2.12
N ASN A 308 -8.26 -9.77 -2.40
CA ASN A 308 -7.05 -9.79 -1.57
C ASN A 308 -6.72 -8.42 -0.94
N THR A 309 -7.48 -7.36 -1.25
CA THR A 309 -7.12 -5.99 -0.87
C THR A 309 -6.95 -5.81 0.65
N ASN A 310 -7.82 -6.39 1.47
CA ASN A 310 -7.73 -6.24 2.92
C ASN A 310 -6.46 -6.86 3.50
N ALA A 311 -6.07 -8.05 3.04
CA ALA A 311 -4.85 -8.71 3.50
C ALA A 311 -3.60 -7.95 3.03
N LEU A 312 -3.53 -7.63 1.73
CA LEU A 312 -2.36 -6.98 1.15
C LEU A 312 -2.23 -5.51 1.55
N SER A 313 -3.34 -4.79 1.77
CA SER A 313 -3.30 -3.43 2.31
C SER A 313 -2.75 -3.41 3.74
N ALA A 314 -3.17 -4.36 4.59
CA ALA A 314 -2.64 -4.47 5.95
C ALA A 314 -1.14 -4.80 5.96
N GLU A 315 -0.68 -5.68 5.05
CA GLU A 315 0.74 -6.05 4.90
C GLU A 315 1.63 -4.83 4.57
N VAL A 316 1.10 -3.90 3.76
CA VAL A 316 1.84 -2.67 3.40
C VAL A 316 1.50 -1.46 4.28
N GLY A 317 0.88 -1.68 5.44
CA GLY A 317 0.73 -0.67 6.49
C GLY A 317 -0.52 0.21 6.41
N TYR A 318 -1.50 -0.14 5.57
CA TYR A 318 -2.79 0.56 5.48
C TYR A 318 -3.89 -0.12 6.29
N VAL A 319 -4.99 0.59 6.53
CA VAL A 319 -6.14 0.07 7.24
C VAL A 319 -7.05 -0.68 6.27
N ALA A 320 -7.36 -1.93 6.61
CA ALA A 320 -8.29 -2.76 5.85
C ALA A 320 -9.70 -2.16 5.84
N LEU A 321 -10.43 -2.38 4.76
CA LEU A 321 -11.83 -1.95 4.67
C LEU A 321 -12.71 -2.76 5.63
N PRO A 322 -13.69 -2.12 6.29
CA PRO A 322 -14.83 -2.82 6.85
C PRO A 322 -15.54 -3.68 5.78
N ASP A 323 -16.04 -4.84 6.18
CA ASP A 323 -16.70 -5.80 5.28
C ASP A 323 -17.80 -5.15 4.42
N GLU A 324 -18.54 -4.19 4.99
CA GLU A 324 -19.60 -3.46 4.27
C GLU A 324 -19.04 -2.62 3.12
N LEU A 325 -17.92 -1.93 3.33
CA LEU A 325 -17.29 -1.10 2.30
C LEU A 325 -16.64 -1.97 1.23
N LEU A 326 -15.97 -3.06 1.62
CA LEU A 326 -15.40 -4.02 0.68
C LEU A 326 -16.51 -4.66 -0.18
N LYS A 327 -17.61 -5.07 0.45
CA LYS A 327 -18.78 -5.59 -0.26
C LYS A 327 -19.35 -4.59 -1.26
N LYS A 328 -19.46 -3.31 -0.88
CA LYS A 328 -19.93 -2.24 -1.78
C LYS A 328 -19.04 -2.14 -3.03
N SER A 329 -17.72 -2.18 -2.87
CA SER A 329 -16.78 -2.15 -4.00
C SER A 329 -16.91 -3.41 -4.86
N THR A 330 -17.01 -4.59 -4.26
CA THR A 330 -17.18 -5.85 -4.97
C THR A 330 -18.49 -5.91 -5.76
N ASP A 331 -19.62 -5.48 -5.15
CA ASP A 331 -20.92 -5.43 -5.82
C ASP A 331 -20.91 -4.42 -6.98
N ALA A 332 -20.29 -3.24 -6.78
CA ALA A 332 -20.17 -2.22 -7.83
C ALA A 332 -19.35 -2.74 -9.03
N TRP A 333 -18.26 -3.45 -8.76
CA TRP A 333 -17.45 -4.07 -9.80
C TRP A 333 -18.22 -5.18 -10.54
N ALA A 334 -18.86 -6.08 -9.82
CA ALA A 334 -19.65 -7.15 -10.40
C ALA A 334 -20.77 -6.61 -11.32
N ALA A 335 -21.44 -5.53 -10.90
CA ALA A 335 -22.46 -4.87 -11.71
C ALA A 335 -21.88 -4.21 -12.98
N ALA A 336 -20.69 -3.60 -12.88
CA ALA A 336 -20.08 -2.91 -14.01
C ALA A 336 -19.43 -3.85 -15.04
N ALA A 337 -18.72 -4.89 -14.57
CA ALA A 337 -17.92 -5.81 -15.40
C ALA A 337 -18.63 -7.11 -15.74
N GLY A 338 -19.71 -7.43 -15.06
CA GLY A 338 -20.45 -8.70 -15.20
C GLY A 338 -21.49 -8.74 -16.30
N GLY A 339 -21.70 -7.65 -17.06
CA GLY A 339 -22.68 -7.54 -18.14
C GLY A 339 -22.18 -8.07 -19.48
#